data_0ebaf401b2ce7bca3660157eb8b339d8
#
_entry.id   0ebaf401b2ce7bca3660157eb8b339d8
#
_cell.length_a   1.000
_cell.length_b   1.000
_cell.length_c   1.000
_cell.angle_alpha   90.00
_cell.angle_beta   90.00
_cell.angle_gamma   90.00
#
_symmetry.space_group_name_H-M   'P 1'
#
loop_
_entity.id
_entity.type
_entity.pdbx_description
1 polymer ?
#
loop_
_entity_poly.entity_id
_entity_poly.type
_entity_poly.pdbx_seq_one_letter_code
_entity_poly.pdbx_strand_id
1 'polypeptide(L)'
;TMLQGIERYMKQAIVDKVSSVSSSALVSSLHMTKISYDVVKRWINEAQEAASSDNIMVQYHALGLLYNLRKNDRLAVSKMLNKFTKSGLKSPFAYCMLIRIASRVAMKHPSAVTACNLDLENLITDSNRSIATLAITTLLKTGSESSVDRLMKQISTFVSEISDEFKVVVVQAISALCQKYPRKHSVMMTFLSNMLRDDGGFEYKRAIVDCIISIIEENPDSKESGLAHLCEFIEDCEHTVLATKILHLLGREGPKTPTPSKYIRFIFNRVVLENEAVRAAAVSALAKFGAQNEPLLPSVLVLLQRCMMDSDDEVRDRATFYFNVLNQNQLALNTAYIFNGLTVSVFGMEKALHQYTLEPSEKPFDMKTVPLATVPFLEQKTDLAPIATKQPEKMVPVRQDIFQDQLAAIPEFKNLGPLFKSSEPVQLTEAETEYFVRCIKHVFPNHIVFQFDCTNTLNDQLLEKVTVQMEPSEAYEVVHYVPAPSLPYNQPGISYTLVRLPDDDPTAVSCTFSCTMKFVVRDCDPQTGVPDDEGYSDEYVLEDLEVTLSDHIQKILKPNFGAAWEEIGDTYEKEETFALTTTKSLEEAVNNIIKFLGMQPCERSDKVPENKNSHVLYLSG
;
A
#
# COMPACT_ATOMS: atom_id res chain seq x y z
N THR A 1 -3.62 -37.82 -33.91
CA THR A 1 -4.14 -36.50 -33.52
C THR A 1 -3.61 -35.43 -34.47
N MET A 2 -4.34 -34.36 -34.68
CA MET A 2 -3.95 -33.23 -35.56
C MET A 2 -2.56 -32.68 -35.20
N LEU A 3 -2.25 -32.60 -33.90
CA LEU A 3 -0.96 -32.12 -33.40
C LEU A 3 0.24 -33.00 -33.84
N GLN A 4 0.05 -34.31 -33.98
CA GLN A 4 1.10 -35.20 -34.50
C GLN A 4 1.34 -34.95 -36.01
N GLY A 5 0.32 -34.58 -36.77
CA GLY A 5 0.47 -34.23 -38.16
C GLY A 5 1.27 -32.96 -38.44
N ILE A 6 1.23 -31.98 -37.51
CA ILE A 6 1.96 -30.72 -37.66
C ILE A 6 3.31 -30.71 -36.88
N GLU A 7 3.64 -31.80 -36.19
CA GLU A 7 4.84 -31.89 -35.35
C GLU A 7 6.13 -31.47 -36.08
N ARG A 8 6.31 -31.94 -37.31
CA ARG A 8 7.48 -31.61 -38.12
C ARG A 8 7.61 -30.11 -38.39
N TYR A 9 6.49 -29.46 -38.68
CA TYR A 9 6.47 -28.02 -38.95
C TYR A 9 6.72 -27.20 -37.69
N MET A 10 6.17 -27.63 -36.57
CA MET A 10 6.42 -26.97 -35.27
C MET A 10 7.90 -27.06 -34.84
N LYS A 11 8.51 -28.24 -35.01
CA LYS A 11 9.94 -28.42 -34.74
C LYS A 11 10.81 -27.51 -35.62
N GLN A 12 10.51 -27.39 -36.90
CA GLN A 12 11.20 -26.49 -37.81
C GLN A 12 10.99 -25.03 -37.41
N ALA A 13 9.78 -24.63 -37.03
CA ALA A 13 9.47 -23.26 -36.62
C ALA A 13 10.17 -22.87 -35.30
N ILE A 14 10.37 -23.78 -34.37
CA ILE A 14 11.09 -23.52 -33.10
C ILE A 14 12.55 -23.11 -33.36
N VAL A 15 13.19 -23.67 -34.36
CA VAL A 15 14.60 -23.40 -34.73
C VAL A 15 14.73 -22.49 -35.95
N ASP A 16 13.66 -21.83 -36.34
CA ASP A 16 13.65 -20.91 -37.48
C ASP A 16 14.62 -19.75 -37.29
N LYS A 17 15.25 -19.31 -38.38
CA LYS A 17 16.17 -18.18 -38.39
C LYS A 17 15.48 -16.84 -38.09
N VAL A 18 14.18 -16.75 -38.42
CA VAL A 18 13.35 -15.58 -38.12
C VAL A 18 12.91 -15.64 -36.67
N SER A 19 13.40 -14.73 -35.85
CA SER A 19 13.19 -14.72 -34.40
C SER A 19 11.72 -14.63 -33.99
N SER A 20 10.88 -13.92 -34.76
CA SER A 20 9.44 -13.85 -34.53
C SER A 20 8.72 -15.19 -34.73
N VAL A 21 9.13 -15.97 -35.74
CA VAL A 21 8.60 -17.31 -35.99
C VAL A 21 9.01 -18.26 -34.88
N SER A 22 10.30 -18.30 -34.54
CA SER A 22 10.83 -19.13 -33.45
C SER A 22 10.17 -18.80 -32.11
N SER A 23 10.10 -17.53 -31.75
CA SER A 23 9.49 -17.07 -30.51
C SER A 23 8.00 -17.44 -30.41
N SER A 24 7.25 -17.23 -31.50
CA SER A 24 5.81 -17.57 -31.56
C SER A 24 5.58 -19.09 -31.47
N ALA A 25 6.43 -19.88 -32.12
CA ALA A 25 6.37 -21.36 -32.06
C ALA A 25 6.68 -21.86 -30.63
N LEU A 26 7.65 -21.27 -29.94
CA LEU A 26 7.97 -21.61 -28.54
C LEU A 26 6.82 -21.29 -27.58
N VAL A 27 6.18 -20.13 -27.72
CA VAL A 27 5.02 -19.73 -26.91
C VAL A 27 3.84 -20.65 -27.20
N SER A 28 3.55 -20.93 -28.47
CA SER A 28 2.49 -21.87 -28.86
C SER A 28 2.75 -23.26 -28.29
N SER A 29 3.99 -23.75 -28.37
CA SER A 29 4.40 -25.04 -27.79
C SER A 29 4.17 -25.08 -26.28
N LEU A 30 4.45 -23.97 -25.55
CA LEU A 30 4.19 -23.87 -24.13
C LEU A 30 2.69 -24.01 -23.81
N HIS A 31 1.83 -23.38 -24.59
CA HIS A 31 0.38 -23.53 -24.44
C HIS A 31 -0.10 -24.95 -24.78
N MET A 32 0.46 -25.58 -25.82
CA MET A 32 0.13 -26.94 -26.21
C MET A 32 0.52 -27.98 -25.15
N THR A 33 1.46 -27.71 -24.27
CA THR A 33 1.79 -28.62 -23.15
C THR A 33 0.59 -28.91 -22.24
N LYS A 34 -0.37 -27.99 -22.16
CA LYS A 34 -1.59 -28.17 -21.36
C LYS A 34 -2.55 -29.22 -21.95
N ILE A 35 -2.50 -29.41 -23.29
CA ILE A 35 -3.39 -30.27 -24.02
C ILE A 35 -2.72 -31.60 -24.36
N SER A 36 -1.46 -31.59 -24.81
CA SER A 36 -0.72 -32.75 -25.31
C SER A 36 0.74 -32.70 -24.89
N TYR A 37 0.99 -32.88 -23.58
CA TYR A 37 2.34 -32.84 -23.00
C TYR A 37 3.31 -33.83 -23.67
N ASP A 38 2.89 -35.07 -23.93
CA ASP A 38 3.77 -36.10 -24.47
C ASP A 38 4.25 -35.83 -25.91
N VAL A 39 3.46 -35.12 -26.70
CA VAL A 39 3.86 -34.70 -28.05
C VAL A 39 4.90 -33.58 -27.95
N VAL A 40 4.62 -32.53 -27.16
CA VAL A 40 5.52 -31.39 -27.01
C VAL A 40 6.81 -31.79 -26.34
N LYS A 41 6.80 -32.78 -25.44
CA LYS A 41 8.00 -33.31 -24.78
C LYS A 41 9.06 -33.80 -25.79
N ARG A 42 8.65 -34.27 -26.95
CA ARG A 42 9.56 -34.72 -28.01
C ARG A 42 10.29 -33.57 -28.71
N TRP A 43 9.92 -32.32 -28.44
CA TRP A 43 10.54 -31.12 -29.03
C TRP A 43 11.61 -30.49 -28.12
N ILE A 44 12.07 -31.24 -27.11
CA ILE A 44 13.09 -30.75 -26.13
C ILE A 44 14.39 -30.36 -26.83
N ASN A 45 14.84 -31.11 -27.84
CA ASN A 45 16.10 -30.84 -28.52
C ASN A 45 16.04 -29.52 -29.29
N GLU A 46 14.96 -29.28 -29.99
CA GLU A 46 14.73 -28.03 -30.74
C GLU A 46 14.61 -26.84 -29.78
N ALA A 47 13.90 -27.00 -28.66
CA ALA A 47 13.82 -25.98 -27.60
C ALA A 47 15.19 -25.69 -26.97
N GLN A 48 16.05 -26.71 -26.82
CA GLN A 48 17.40 -26.55 -26.29
C GLN A 48 18.34 -25.85 -27.26
N GLU A 49 18.19 -26.06 -28.57
CA GLU A 49 18.88 -25.32 -29.62
C GLU A 49 18.43 -23.85 -29.62
N ALA A 50 17.12 -23.59 -29.57
CA ALA A 50 16.57 -22.25 -29.50
C ALA A 50 17.02 -21.46 -28.25
N ALA A 51 17.25 -22.14 -27.12
CA ALA A 51 17.78 -21.50 -25.90
C ALA A 51 19.22 -20.98 -26.05
N SER A 52 19.94 -21.44 -27.04
CA SER A 52 21.28 -20.94 -27.39
C SER A 52 21.28 -19.82 -28.44
N SER A 53 20.10 -19.33 -28.84
CA SER A 53 19.92 -18.23 -29.78
C SER A 53 20.48 -16.92 -29.22
N ASP A 54 20.99 -16.08 -30.12
CA ASP A 54 21.41 -14.72 -29.77
C ASP A 54 20.23 -13.74 -29.56
N ASN A 55 19.03 -14.10 -30.00
CA ASN A 55 17.85 -13.27 -29.82
C ASN A 55 17.28 -13.41 -28.42
N ILE A 56 17.13 -12.28 -27.74
CA ILE A 56 16.71 -12.21 -26.32
C ILE A 56 15.31 -12.80 -26.08
N MET A 57 14.36 -12.61 -26.99
CA MET A 57 13.00 -13.16 -26.85
C MET A 57 12.97 -14.67 -27.08
N VAL A 58 13.68 -15.15 -28.10
CA VAL A 58 13.79 -16.59 -28.39
C VAL A 58 14.41 -17.32 -27.19
N GLN A 59 15.50 -16.77 -26.65
CA GLN A 59 16.17 -17.32 -25.48
C GLN A 59 15.25 -17.39 -24.25
N TYR A 60 14.50 -16.33 -24.00
CA TYR A 60 13.54 -16.28 -22.90
C TYR A 60 12.43 -17.33 -23.03
N HIS A 61 11.78 -17.40 -24.19
CA HIS A 61 10.69 -18.35 -24.41
C HIS A 61 11.16 -19.81 -24.46
N ALA A 62 12.34 -20.05 -25.02
CA ALA A 62 12.95 -21.39 -25.02
C ALA A 62 13.26 -21.88 -23.60
N LEU A 63 13.80 -21.02 -22.75
CA LEU A 63 14.08 -21.35 -21.35
C LEU A 63 12.77 -21.69 -20.59
N GLY A 64 11.70 -20.93 -20.83
CA GLY A 64 10.40 -21.19 -20.23
C GLY A 64 9.81 -22.52 -20.65
N LEU A 65 9.88 -22.85 -21.93
CA LEU A 65 9.43 -24.14 -22.45
C LEU A 65 10.24 -25.30 -21.88
N LEU A 66 11.57 -25.21 -21.89
CA LEU A 66 12.46 -26.22 -21.35
C LEU A 66 12.17 -26.52 -19.87
N TYR A 67 11.97 -25.48 -19.05
CA TYR A 67 11.62 -25.67 -17.66
C TYR A 67 10.28 -26.39 -17.52
N ASN A 68 9.27 -25.99 -18.26
CA ASN A 68 7.95 -26.59 -18.16
C ASN A 68 7.96 -28.08 -18.55
N LEU A 69 8.77 -28.45 -19.54
CA LEU A 69 8.94 -29.84 -19.98
C LEU A 69 9.75 -30.69 -19.00
N ARG A 70 10.68 -30.07 -18.23
CA ARG A 70 11.60 -30.78 -17.32
C ARG A 70 11.30 -30.60 -15.84
N LYS A 71 10.29 -29.81 -15.48
CA LYS A 71 10.00 -29.42 -14.07
C LYS A 71 9.84 -30.57 -13.07
N ASN A 72 9.46 -31.76 -13.56
CA ASN A 72 9.29 -32.97 -12.74
C ASN A 72 10.56 -33.84 -12.68
N ASP A 73 11.58 -33.54 -13.48
CA ASP A 73 12.87 -34.24 -13.48
C ASP A 73 13.94 -33.40 -12.79
N ARG A 74 14.22 -33.70 -11.52
CA ARG A 74 15.18 -33.00 -10.68
C ARG A 74 16.58 -32.92 -11.32
N LEU A 75 17.08 -34.03 -11.88
CA LEU A 75 18.42 -34.07 -12.47
C LEU A 75 18.50 -33.22 -13.75
N ALA A 76 17.48 -33.28 -14.57
CA ALA A 76 17.41 -32.49 -15.79
C ALA A 76 17.33 -30.99 -15.48
N VAL A 77 16.53 -30.58 -14.47
CA VAL A 77 16.45 -29.18 -14.03
C VAL A 77 17.77 -28.71 -13.44
N SER A 78 18.42 -29.50 -12.58
CA SER A 78 19.75 -29.17 -12.01
C SER A 78 20.81 -28.98 -13.11
N LYS A 79 20.87 -29.89 -14.08
CA LYS A 79 21.80 -29.74 -15.23
C LYS A 79 21.50 -28.51 -16.07
N MET A 80 20.22 -28.21 -16.28
CA MET A 80 19.77 -27.02 -17.01
C MET A 80 20.21 -25.74 -16.28
N LEU A 81 19.99 -25.65 -14.97
CA LEU A 81 20.42 -24.53 -14.14
C LEU A 81 21.94 -24.34 -14.22
N ASN A 82 22.73 -25.40 -13.99
CA ASN A 82 24.18 -25.34 -14.05
C ASN A 82 24.72 -24.94 -15.43
N LYS A 83 24.04 -25.33 -16.51
CA LYS A 83 24.43 -24.94 -17.87
C LYS A 83 24.21 -23.46 -18.10
N PHE A 84 23.00 -22.96 -17.81
CA PHE A 84 22.60 -21.59 -18.17
C PHE A 84 23.13 -20.54 -17.19
N THR A 85 23.43 -20.86 -15.93
CA THR A 85 24.14 -19.92 -15.04
C THR A 85 25.58 -19.64 -15.50
N LYS A 86 26.24 -20.62 -16.14
CA LYS A 86 27.61 -20.48 -16.65
C LYS A 86 27.71 -19.95 -18.07
N SER A 87 26.67 -20.12 -18.89
CA SER A 87 26.73 -19.82 -20.34
C SER A 87 26.60 -18.34 -20.70
N GLY A 88 26.35 -17.47 -19.74
CA GLY A 88 26.18 -16.03 -19.99
C GLY A 88 24.96 -15.72 -20.87
N LEU A 89 23.77 -15.75 -20.29
CA LEU A 89 22.54 -15.37 -20.99
C LEU A 89 22.61 -13.90 -21.44
N LYS A 90 22.11 -13.59 -22.63
CA LYS A 90 22.08 -12.22 -23.17
C LYS A 90 20.83 -11.46 -22.73
N SER A 91 19.75 -12.18 -22.43
CA SER A 91 18.47 -11.59 -22.05
C SER A 91 18.38 -11.36 -20.54
N PRO A 92 18.18 -10.12 -20.06
CA PRO A 92 17.88 -9.86 -18.66
C PRO A 92 16.62 -10.61 -18.17
N PHE A 93 15.61 -10.73 -19.03
CA PHE A 93 14.39 -11.49 -18.72
C PHE A 93 14.65 -12.98 -18.56
N ALA A 94 15.55 -13.56 -19.38
CA ALA A 94 15.96 -14.95 -19.25
C ALA A 94 16.74 -15.19 -17.95
N TYR A 95 17.60 -14.26 -17.53
CA TYR A 95 18.24 -14.32 -16.21
C TYR A 95 17.23 -14.28 -15.07
N CYS A 96 16.29 -13.35 -15.10
CA CYS A 96 15.21 -13.29 -14.09
C CYS A 96 14.42 -14.60 -14.04
N MET A 97 14.11 -15.18 -15.19
CA MET A 97 13.40 -16.48 -15.25
C MET A 97 14.28 -17.60 -14.67
N LEU A 98 15.54 -17.67 -15.04
CA LEU A 98 16.48 -18.68 -14.54
C LEU A 98 16.61 -18.65 -13.01
N ILE A 99 16.75 -17.46 -12.43
CA ILE A 99 16.86 -17.26 -10.98
C ILE A 99 15.54 -17.63 -10.29
N ARG A 100 14.38 -17.31 -10.87
CA ARG A 100 13.07 -17.73 -10.36
C ARG A 100 12.90 -19.26 -10.39
N ILE A 101 13.41 -19.91 -11.45
CA ILE A 101 13.43 -21.37 -11.53
C ILE A 101 14.31 -21.93 -10.42
N ALA A 102 15.52 -21.40 -10.23
CA ALA A 102 16.43 -21.78 -9.15
C ALA A 102 15.78 -21.63 -7.78
N SER A 103 15.11 -20.50 -7.52
CA SER A 103 14.37 -20.25 -6.29
C SER A 103 13.26 -21.29 -6.03
N ARG A 104 12.47 -21.64 -7.05
CA ARG A 104 11.41 -22.65 -6.94
C ARG A 104 11.96 -24.06 -6.69
N VAL A 105 13.06 -24.40 -7.35
CA VAL A 105 13.73 -25.69 -7.16
C VAL A 105 14.33 -25.77 -5.74
N ALA A 106 14.93 -24.67 -5.28
CA ALA A 106 15.50 -24.57 -3.94
C ALA A 106 14.48 -24.79 -2.81
N MET A 107 13.24 -24.38 -3.00
CA MET A 107 12.17 -24.61 -2.02
C MET A 107 11.87 -26.11 -1.82
N LYS A 108 11.99 -26.91 -2.90
CA LYS A 108 11.73 -28.36 -2.84
C LYS A 108 13.00 -29.18 -2.61
N HIS A 109 14.10 -28.75 -3.20
CA HIS A 109 15.37 -29.47 -3.24
C HIS A 109 16.58 -28.51 -3.14
N PRO A 110 16.90 -27.98 -1.96
CA PRO A 110 17.99 -26.99 -1.80
C PRO A 110 19.33 -27.44 -2.36
N SER A 111 19.67 -28.72 -2.19
CA SER A 111 20.93 -29.30 -2.67
C SER A 111 21.09 -29.28 -4.20
N ALA A 112 19.99 -29.24 -4.96
CA ALA A 112 20.04 -29.18 -6.43
C ALA A 112 20.52 -27.83 -6.97
N VAL A 113 20.45 -26.77 -6.18
CA VAL A 113 20.79 -25.39 -6.54
C VAL A 113 22.10 -24.92 -5.90
N THR A 114 22.60 -25.60 -4.89
CA THR A 114 23.84 -25.23 -4.15
C THR A 114 25.04 -25.04 -5.08
N ALA A 115 25.15 -25.85 -6.15
CA ALA A 115 26.22 -25.73 -7.14
C ALA A 115 26.17 -24.40 -7.95
N CYS A 116 25.02 -23.72 -7.99
CA CYS A 116 24.84 -22.44 -8.68
C CYS A 116 25.07 -21.23 -7.76
N ASN A 117 25.27 -21.42 -6.45
CA ASN A 117 25.34 -20.30 -5.51
C ASN A 117 26.49 -19.32 -5.81
N LEU A 118 27.67 -19.83 -6.23
CA LEU A 118 28.79 -18.98 -6.60
C LEU A 118 28.48 -18.11 -7.85
N ASP A 119 27.81 -18.70 -8.83
CA ASP A 119 27.40 -17.96 -10.04
C ASP A 119 26.31 -16.94 -9.71
N LEU A 120 25.39 -17.26 -8.79
CA LEU A 120 24.37 -16.32 -8.30
C LEU A 120 24.98 -15.17 -7.48
N GLU A 121 26.05 -15.43 -6.71
CA GLU A 121 26.78 -14.38 -5.97
C GLU A 121 27.38 -13.35 -6.92
N ASN A 122 27.85 -13.73 -8.10
CA ASN A 122 28.35 -12.80 -9.10
C ASN A 122 27.24 -11.88 -9.68
N LEU A 123 25.98 -12.33 -9.64
CA LEU A 123 24.84 -11.55 -10.12
C LEU A 123 24.32 -10.51 -9.10
N ILE A 124 24.82 -10.51 -7.87
CA ILE A 124 24.47 -9.49 -6.86
C ILE A 124 24.89 -8.09 -7.32
N THR A 125 26.01 -8.00 -8.04
CA THR A 125 26.56 -6.74 -8.56
C THR A 125 26.10 -6.41 -9.98
N ASP A 126 25.10 -7.13 -10.52
CA ASP A 126 24.57 -6.87 -11.86
C ASP A 126 23.95 -5.46 -11.94
N SER A 127 24.17 -4.79 -13.05
CA SER A 127 23.61 -3.46 -13.32
C SER A 127 22.07 -3.47 -13.36
N ASN A 128 21.47 -4.61 -13.73
CA ASN A 128 20.03 -4.79 -13.67
C ASN A 128 19.58 -5.14 -12.24
N ARG A 129 18.95 -4.19 -11.59
CA ARG A 129 18.52 -4.31 -10.17
C ARG A 129 17.53 -5.45 -9.92
N SER A 130 16.73 -5.80 -10.91
CA SER A 130 15.82 -6.96 -10.80
C SER A 130 16.58 -8.30 -10.75
N ILE A 131 17.63 -8.43 -11.56
CA ILE A 131 18.51 -9.62 -11.52
C ILE A 131 19.22 -9.68 -10.18
N ALA A 132 19.85 -8.59 -9.75
CA ALA A 132 20.57 -8.53 -8.48
C ALA A 132 19.66 -8.85 -7.29
N THR A 133 18.47 -8.29 -7.22
CA THR A 133 17.49 -8.55 -6.13
C THR A 133 17.02 -10.00 -6.13
N LEU A 134 16.73 -10.57 -7.29
CA LEU A 134 16.34 -11.99 -7.39
C LEU A 134 17.49 -12.92 -7.01
N ALA A 135 18.74 -12.59 -7.38
CA ALA A 135 19.93 -13.36 -6.97
C ALA A 135 20.09 -13.35 -5.44
N ILE A 136 19.99 -12.19 -4.81
CA ILE A 136 20.07 -12.02 -3.36
C ILE A 136 18.98 -12.83 -2.66
N THR A 137 17.73 -12.68 -3.05
CA THR A 137 16.60 -13.39 -2.41
C THR A 137 16.69 -14.90 -2.61
N THR A 138 17.25 -15.36 -3.71
CA THR A 138 17.50 -16.79 -3.93
C THR A 138 18.66 -17.31 -3.07
N LEU A 139 19.76 -16.57 -2.97
CA LEU A 139 20.88 -16.91 -2.12
C LEU A 139 20.51 -16.95 -0.64
N LEU A 140 19.66 -16.06 -0.17
CA LEU A 140 19.11 -16.10 1.20
C LEU A 140 18.30 -17.37 1.45
N LYS A 141 17.62 -17.93 0.44
CA LYS A 141 16.90 -19.20 0.55
C LYS A 141 17.81 -20.43 0.46
N THR A 142 18.84 -20.37 -0.36
CA THR A 142 19.72 -21.53 -0.68
C THR A 142 21.01 -21.56 0.13
N GLY A 143 21.40 -20.44 0.73
CA GLY A 143 22.63 -20.29 1.50
C GLY A 143 22.66 -21.17 2.73
N SER A 144 23.88 -21.53 3.15
CA SER A 144 24.14 -22.23 4.42
C SER A 144 24.28 -21.23 5.57
N GLU A 145 24.12 -21.69 6.81
CA GLU A 145 24.31 -20.86 7.99
C GLU A 145 25.69 -20.17 8.02
N SER A 146 26.73 -20.86 7.56
CA SER A 146 28.10 -20.31 7.47
C SER A 146 28.27 -19.19 6.45
N SER A 147 27.40 -19.10 5.44
CA SER A 147 27.47 -18.05 4.41
C SER A 147 26.69 -16.78 4.79
N VAL A 148 25.87 -16.81 5.85
CA VAL A 148 25.00 -15.70 6.23
C VAL A 148 25.78 -14.42 6.48
N ASP A 149 26.86 -14.44 7.26
CA ASP A 149 27.64 -13.26 7.61
C ASP A 149 28.25 -12.58 6.37
N ARG A 150 28.71 -13.39 5.42
CA ARG A 150 29.25 -12.88 4.14
C ARG A 150 28.15 -12.28 3.27
N LEU A 151 27.02 -12.98 3.13
CA LEU A 151 25.88 -12.49 2.36
C LEU A 151 25.33 -11.17 2.91
N MET A 152 25.22 -11.06 4.23
CA MET A 152 24.72 -9.83 4.87
C MET A 152 25.63 -8.63 4.60
N LYS A 153 26.95 -8.82 4.55
CA LYS A 153 27.90 -7.75 4.16
C LYS A 153 27.74 -7.34 2.69
N GLN A 154 27.59 -8.30 1.79
CA GLN A 154 27.39 -8.02 0.36
C GLN A 154 26.04 -7.28 0.11
N ILE A 155 24.98 -7.73 0.78
CA ILE A 155 23.65 -7.12 0.70
C ILE A 155 23.66 -5.70 1.25
N SER A 156 24.37 -5.44 2.34
CA SER A 156 24.52 -4.13 2.97
C SER A 156 25.03 -3.05 1.98
N THR A 157 26.00 -3.42 1.14
CA THR A 157 26.53 -2.51 0.10
C THR A 157 25.51 -2.27 -1.02
N PHE A 158 24.77 -3.32 -1.40
CA PHE A 158 23.80 -3.24 -2.48
C PHE A 158 22.52 -2.48 -2.12
N VAL A 159 22.03 -2.64 -0.87
CA VAL A 159 20.75 -2.05 -0.43
C VAL A 159 20.74 -0.52 -0.49
N SER A 160 21.88 0.14 -0.29
CA SER A 160 21.98 1.59 -0.40
C SER A 160 21.72 2.13 -1.83
N GLU A 161 21.81 1.27 -2.83
CA GLU A 161 21.73 1.63 -4.26
C GLU A 161 20.37 1.30 -4.92
N ILE A 162 19.46 0.62 -4.21
CA ILE A 162 18.17 0.17 -4.76
C ILE A 162 17.00 0.97 -4.22
N SER A 163 15.88 0.96 -4.98
CA SER A 163 14.63 1.59 -4.54
C SER A 163 13.96 0.83 -3.39
N ASP A 164 13.09 1.51 -2.65
CA ASP A 164 12.41 0.96 -1.49
C ASP A 164 11.60 -0.31 -1.80
N GLU A 165 11.02 -0.42 -3.00
CA GLU A 165 10.28 -1.62 -3.42
C GLU A 165 11.17 -2.87 -3.41
N PHE A 166 12.40 -2.76 -3.94
CA PHE A 166 13.36 -3.86 -3.89
C PHE A 166 13.89 -4.12 -2.48
N LYS A 167 14.07 -3.06 -1.68
CA LYS A 167 14.47 -3.19 -0.27
C LYS A 167 13.44 -4.00 0.54
N VAL A 168 12.15 -3.77 0.33
CA VAL A 168 11.07 -4.55 0.97
C VAL A 168 11.20 -6.04 0.66
N VAL A 169 11.47 -6.40 -0.59
CA VAL A 169 11.65 -7.81 -0.98
C VAL A 169 12.87 -8.44 -0.29
N VAL A 170 13.95 -7.68 -0.14
CA VAL A 170 15.16 -8.13 0.59
C VAL A 170 14.86 -8.34 2.07
N VAL A 171 14.16 -7.41 2.71
CA VAL A 171 13.75 -7.53 4.12
C VAL A 171 12.88 -8.76 4.36
N GLN A 172 11.92 -9.04 3.47
CA GLN A 172 11.09 -10.25 3.55
C GLN A 172 11.93 -11.53 3.44
N ALA A 173 12.93 -11.54 2.57
CA ALA A 173 13.84 -12.68 2.43
C ALA A 173 14.72 -12.86 3.69
N ILE A 174 15.13 -11.77 4.33
CA ILE A 174 15.87 -11.80 5.61
C ILE A 174 14.98 -12.34 6.73
N SER A 175 13.72 -11.94 6.79
CA SER A 175 12.75 -12.49 7.75
C SER A 175 12.65 -14.02 7.65
N ALA A 176 12.51 -14.55 6.43
CA ALA A 176 12.51 -15.99 6.20
C ALA A 176 13.83 -16.67 6.59
N LEU A 177 14.95 -15.97 6.41
CA LEU A 177 16.27 -16.48 6.79
C LEU A 177 16.43 -16.54 8.32
N CYS A 178 15.89 -15.57 9.06
CA CYS A 178 15.88 -15.56 10.52
C CYS A 178 15.13 -16.78 11.08
N GLN A 179 14.01 -17.13 10.48
CA GLN A 179 13.25 -18.34 10.86
C GLN A 179 14.03 -19.62 10.59
N LYS A 180 14.80 -19.65 9.49
CA LYS A 180 15.61 -20.80 9.12
C LYS A 180 16.86 -20.96 9.99
N TYR A 181 17.51 -19.86 10.36
CA TYR A 181 18.75 -19.83 11.15
C TYR A 181 18.65 -18.91 12.38
N PRO A 182 17.89 -19.30 13.41
CA PRO A 182 17.67 -18.45 14.58
C PRO A 182 18.94 -18.00 15.29
N ARG A 183 20.02 -18.80 15.26
CA ARG A 183 21.32 -18.46 15.89
C ARG A 183 22.01 -17.24 15.27
N LYS A 184 21.62 -16.86 14.05
CA LYS A 184 22.18 -15.70 13.33
C LYS A 184 21.38 -14.42 13.54
N HIS A 185 20.42 -14.40 14.47
CA HIS A 185 19.54 -13.26 14.73
C HIS A 185 20.31 -11.96 15.02
N SER A 186 21.45 -12.02 15.70
CA SER A 186 22.22 -10.81 16.06
C SER A 186 22.78 -10.07 14.84
N VAL A 187 23.29 -10.82 13.84
CA VAL A 187 23.82 -10.24 12.59
C VAL A 187 22.68 -9.60 11.78
N MET A 188 21.55 -10.29 11.69
CA MET A 188 20.38 -9.81 10.97
C MET A 188 19.73 -8.63 11.68
N MET A 189 19.66 -8.65 13.01
CA MET A 189 19.16 -7.53 13.82
C MET A 189 20.00 -6.27 13.61
N THR A 190 21.34 -6.40 13.64
CA THR A 190 22.25 -5.27 13.37
C THR A 190 22.05 -4.71 11.95
N PHE A 191 21.89 -5.58 10.97
CA PHE A 191 21.61 -5.15 9.59
C PHE A 191 20.29 -4.40 9.49
N LEU A 192 19.20 -4.95 10.04
CA LEU A 192 17.87 -4.34 10.02
C LEU A 192 17.84 -3.01 10.77
N SER A 193 18.53 -2.89 11.90
CA SER A 193 18.62 -1.64 12.65
C SER A 193 19.35 -0.53 11.88
N ASN A 194 20.37 -0.89 11.11
CA ASN A 194 21.04 0.08 10.22
C ASN A 194 20.10 0.55 9.11
N MET A 195 19.39 -0.39 8.45
CA MET A 195 18.37 -0.04 7.45
C MET A 195 17.25 0.82 8.02
N LEU A 196 16.91 0.64 9.29
CA LEU A 196 15.86 1.42 9.96
C LEU A 196 16.25 2.90 10.15
N ARG A 197 17.55 3.19 10.23
CA ARG A 197 18.09 4.56 10.31
C ARG A 197 18.18 5.26 8.96
N ASP A 198 18.19 4.50 7.85
CA ASP A 198 18.22 5.08 6.51
C ASP A 198 16.90 5.79 6.19
N ASP A 199 16.92 6.79 5.33
CA ASP A 199 15.71 7.39 4.77
C ASP A 199 14.92 6.37 3.96
N GLY A 200 13.59 6.45 4.01
CA GLY A 200 12.74 5.54 3.25
C GLY A 200 11.24 5.73 3.49
N GLY A 201 10.44 5.25 2.57
CA GLY A 201 8.99 5.34 2.63
C GLY A 201 8.35 4.42 3.68
N PHE A 202 7.05 4.66 3.92
CA PHE A 202 6.27 3.93 4.92
C PHE A 202 6.34 2.41 4.79
N GLU A 203 6.13 1.85 3.59
CA GLU A 203 6.12 0.40 3.37
C GLU A 203 7.49 -0.24 3.64
N TYR A 204 8.56 0.47 3.32
CA TYR A 204 9.91 0.03 3.64
C TYR A 204 10.17 0.00 5.15
N LYS A 205 9.86 1.08 5.86
CA LYS A 205 9.98 1.14 7.33
C LYS A 205 9.09 0.10 8.01
N ARG A 206 7.88 -0.07 7.53
CA ARG A 206 6.93 -1.08 8.00
C ARG A 206 7.51 -2.49 7.88
N ALA A 207 8.05 -2.84 6.72
CA ALA A 207 8.64 -4.17 6.50
C ALA A 207 9.78 -4.46 7.48
N ILE A 208 10.64 -3.47 7.76
CA ILE A 208 11.76 -3.61 8.71
C ILE A 208 11.23 -3.79 10.13
N VAL A 209 10.30 -2.92 10.56
CA VAL A 209 9.70 -2.99 11.91
C VAL A 209 9.02 -4.35 12.11
N ASP A 210 8.25 -4.83 11.14
CA ASP A 210 7.58 -6.12 11.20
C ASP A 210 8.57 -7.28 11.30
N CYS A 211 9.68 -7.22 10.55
CA CYS A 211 10.74 -8.21 10.63
C CYS A 211 11.42 -8.21 12.02
N ILE A 212 11.74 -7.05 12.56
CA ILE A 212 12.34 -6.92 13.92
C ILE A 212 11.38 -7.47 14.96
N ILE A 213 10.09 -7.16 14.88
CA ILE A 213 9.07 -7.69 15.80
C ILE A 213 9.01 -9.21 15.73
N SER A 214 9.00 -9.79 14.53
CA SER A 214 9.00 -11.26 14.35
C SER A 214 10.24 -11.90 15.00
N ILE A 215 11.42 -11.29 14.84
CA ILE A 215 12.65 -11.79 15.46
C ILE A 215 12.55 -11.72 16.99
N ILE A 216 12.01 -10.65 17.57
CA ILE A 216 11.81 -10.49 19.01
C ILE A 216 10.85 -11.56 19.56
N GLU A 217 9.78 -11.87 18.83
CA GLU A 217 8.77 -12.84 19.24
C GLU A 217 9.28 -14.27 19.16
N GLU A 218 10.09 -14.59 18.16
CA GLU A 218 10.61 -15.95 17.93
C GLU A 218 11.90 -16.26 18.71
N ASN A 219 12.70 -15.25 19.07
CA ASN A 219 13.98 -15.39 19.73
C ASN A 219 14.05 -14.58 21.03
N PRO A 220 13.93 -15.22 22.21
CA PRO A 220 14.04 -14.51 23.49
C PRO A 220 15.37 -13.76 23.69
N ASP A 221 16.48 -14.30 23.16
CA ASP A 221 17.81 -13.67 23.28
C ASP A 221 17.94 -12.37 22.48
N SER A 222 17.12 -12.16 21.47
CA SER A 222 17.11 -10.93 20.65
C SER A 222 16.25 -9.82 21.23
N LYS A 223 15.45 -10.11 22.24
CA LYS A 223 14.41 -9.20 22.78
C LYS A 223 14.97 -7.86 23.22
N GLU A 224 15.98 -7.87 24.06
CA GLU A 224 16.57 -6.63 24.60
C GLU A 224 17.17 -5.73 23.50
N SER A 225 17.93 -6.33 22.61
CA SER A 225 18.53 -5.63 21.47
C SER A 225 17.48 -5.09 20.50
N GLY A 226 16.49 -5.91 20.14
CA GLY A 226 15.42 -5.51 19.24
C GLY A 226 14.56 -4.38 19.81
N LEU A 227 14.16 -4.48 21.07
CA LEU A 227 13.42 -3.42 21.75
C LEU A 227 14.21 -2.12 21.85
N ALA A 228 15.54 -2.17 22.07
CA ALA A 228 16.38 -0.99 22.09
C ALA A 228 16.41 -0.28 20.73
N HIS A 229 16.52 -1.02 19.61
CA HIS A 229 16.49 -0.44 18.28
C HIS A 229 15.12 0.17 17.93
N LEU A 230 14.03 -0.46 18.35
CA LEU A 230 12.69 0.09 18.16
C LEU A 230 12.43 1.33 19.02
N CYS A 231 12.99 1.41 20.23
CA CYS A 231 12.95 2.60 21.08
C CYS A 231 13.70 3.78 20.46
N GLU A 232 14.85 3.53 19.84
CA GLU A 232 15.60 4.55 19.10
C GLU A 232 14.78 5.05 17.89
N PHE A 233 14.21 4.13 17.12
CA PHE A 233 13.42 4.48 15.95
C PHE A 233 12.15 5.26 16.27
N ILE A 234 11.46 4.95 17.37
CA ILE A 234 10.20 5.61 17.74
C ILE A 234 10.40 7.09 18.10
N GLU A 235 11.61 7.51 18.45
CA GLU A 235 11.89 8.91 18.82
C GLU A 235 11.70 9.87 17.64
N ASP A 236 12.02 9.40 16.42
CA ASP A 236 11.94 10.18 15.17
C ASP A 236 10.93 9.60 14.17
N CYS A 237 10.00 8.77 14.64
CA CYS A 237 9.06 8.08 13.75
C CYS A 237 7.87 8.97 13.38
N GLU A 238 7.80 9.39 12.11
CA GLU A 238 6.69 10.19 11.57
C GLU A 238 5.41 9.37 11.28
N HIS A 239 5.48 8.04 11.39
CA HIS A 239 4.38 7.14 11.01
C HIS A 239 3.58 6.68 12.23
N THR A 240 2.42 7.27 12.45
CA THR A 240 1.50 6.94 13.57
C THR A 240 1.26 5.45 13.72
N VAL A 241 1.01 4.73 12.61
CA VAL A 241 0.74 3.29 12.62
C VAL A 241 1.93 2.48 13.14
N LEU A 242 3.15 2.85 12.78
CA LEU A 242 4.36 2.18 13.26
C LEU A 242 4.65 2.51 14.71
N ALA A 243 4.50 3.78 15.09
CA ALA A 243 4.69 4.22 16.47
C ALA A 243 3.73 3.51 17.44
N THR A 244 2.45 3.44 17.10
CA THR A 244 1.44 2.73 17.91
C THR A 244 1.74 1.23 18.00
N LYS A 245 2.16 0.60 16.90
CA LYS A 245 2.55 -0.81 16.88
C LYS A 245 3.74 -1.10 17.79
N ILE A 246 4.76 -0.26 17.74
CA ILE A 246 5.96 -0.38 18.59
C ILE A 246 5.60 -0.17 20.06
N LEU A 247 4.79 0.83 20.40
CA LEU A 247 4.30 1.07 21.77
C LEU A 247 3.51 -0.12 22.30
N HIS A 248 2.69 -0.74 21.48
CA HIS A 248 1.97 -1.97 21.84
C HIS A 248 2.94 -3.11 22.18
N LEU A 249 3.96 -3.32 21.35
CA LEU A 249 5.00 -4.32 21.60
C LEU A 249 5.77 -4.01 22.89
N LEU A 250 6.17 -2.75 23.10
CA LEU A 250 6.87 -2.31 24.31
C LEU A 250 6.05 -2.59 25.56
N GLY A 251 4.74 -2.32 25.54
CA GLY A 251 3.83 -2.62 26.64
C GLY A 251 3.70 -4.12 26.92
N ARG A 252 3.80 -4.96 25.89
CA ARG A 252 3.68 -6.42 26.03
C ARG A 252 4.99 -7.08 26.48
N GLU A 253 6.11 -6.69 25.89
CA GLU A 253 7.39 -7.38 26.08
C GLU A 253 8.36 -6.63 27.01
N GLY A 254 8.27 -5.29 27.08
CA GLY A 254 9.14 -4.46 27.92
C GLY A 254 9.11 -4.80 29.42
N PRO A 255 7.91 -5.00 30.01
CA PRO A 255 7.80 -5.37 31.41
C PRO A 255 8.49 -6.68 31.78
N LYS A 256 8.67 -7.59 30.85
CA LYS A 256 9.29 -8.92 31.04
C LYS A 256 10.82 -8.90 30.93
N THR A 257 11.40 -7.74 30.61
CA THR A 257 12.86 -7.62 30.49
C THR A 257 13.54 -7.44 31.85
N PRO A 258 14.85 -7.70 31.97
CA PRO A 258 15.58 -7.54 33.22
C PRO A 258 15.58 -6.08 33.75
N THR A 259 15.50 -5.10 32.87
CA THR A 259 15.53 -3.67 33.21
C THR A 259 14.36 -2.91 32.61
N PRO A 260 13.11 -3.16 33.05
CA PRO A 260 11.93 -2.57 32.44
C PRO A 260 11.84 -1.05 32.55
N SER A 261 12.44 -0.46 33.60
CA SER A 261 12.41 0.98 33.84
C SER A 261 13.00 1.84 32.70
N LYS A 262 13.96 1.30 31.95
CA LYS A 262 14.61 2.01 30.85
C LYS A 262 13.64 2.37 29.72
N TYR A 263 12.57 1.58 29.51
CA TYR A 263 11.60 1.81 28.44
C TYR A 263 10.57 2.89 28.76
N ILE A 264 10.32 3.15 30.05
CA ILE A 264 9.30 4.11 30.49
C ILE A 264 9.56 5.50 29.94
N ARG A 265 10.83 5.94 29.89
CA ARG A 265 11.20 7.24 29.35
C ARG A 265 10.80 7.36 27.87
N PHE A 266 11.13 6.37 27.05
CA PHE A 266 10.80 6.37 25.63
C PHE A 266 9.29 6.41 25.42
N ILE A 267 8.52 5.63 26.20
CA ILE A 267 7.07 5.60 26.12
C ILE A 267 6.46 6.93 26.55
N PHE A 268 6.89 7.48 27.69
CA PHE A 268 6.33 8.73 28.20
C PHE A 268 6.68 9.93 27.33
N ASN A 269 7.84 9.97 26.70
CA ASN A 269 8.16 11.00 25.72
C ASN A 269 7.15 11.04 24.57
N ARG A 270 6.60 9.90 24.18
CA ARG A 270 5.54 9.85 23.15
C ARG A 270 4.22 10.45 23.64
N VAL A 271 3.93 10.35 24.93
CA VAL A 271 2.75 11.03 25.51
C VAL A 271 2.89 12.56 25.40
N VAL A 272 4.10 13.08 25.49
CA VAL A 272 4.34 14.55 25.52
C VAL A 272 4.46 15.14 24.11
N LEU A 273 5.02 14.39 23.16
CA LEU A 273 5.50 14.93 21.88
C LEU A 273 4.64 14.56 20.66
N GLU A 274 3.75 13.59 20.78
CA GLU A 274 3.09 12.96 19.65
C GLU A 274 1.62 13.38 19.47
N ASN A 275 1.01 12.88 18.38
CA ASN A 275 -0.42 13.03 18.14
C ASN A 275 -1.25 12.15 19.11
N GLU A 276 -2.56 12.38 19.14
CA GLU A 276 -3.51 11.75 20.06
C GLU A 276 -3.50 10.22 20.00
N ALA A 277 -3.43 9.64 18.81
CA ALA A 277 -3.43 8.19 18.64
C ALA A 277 -2.18 7.54 19.25
N VAL A 278 -1.01 8.15 19.06
CA VAL A 278 0.25 7.69 19.65
C VAL A 278 0.26 7.91 21.16
N ARG A 279 -0.25 9.06 21.64
CA ARG A 279 -0.38 9.35 23.08
C ARG A 279 -1.27 8.31 23.77
N ALA A 280 -2.42 7.99 23.18
CA ALA A 280 -3.33 6.97 23.71
C ALA A 280 -2.67 5.59 23.78
N ALA A 281 -1.93 5.19 22.75
CA ALA A 281 -1.18 3.93 22.74
C ALA A 281 -0.06 3.91 23.81
N ALA A 282 0.60 5.04 24.02
CA ALA A 282 1.63 5.18 25.05
C ALA A 282 1.05 5.02 26.47
N VAL A 283 -0.11 5.61 26.73
CA VAL A 283 -0.85 5.44 28.01
C VAL A 283 -1.18 3.96 28.25
N SER A 284 -1.67 3.25 27.24
CA SER A 284 -1.94 1.81 27.34
C SER A 284 -0.68 0.99 27.62
N ALA A 285 0.44 1.35 27.00
CA ALA A 285 1.74 0.71 27.27
C ALA A 285 2.20 0.93 28.72
N LEU A 286 2.12 2.17 29.23
CA LEU A 286 2.46 2.50 30.62
C LEU A 286 1.65 1.68 31.62
N ALA A 287 0.35 1.51 31.37
CA ALA A 287 -0.52 0.70 32.22
C ALA A 287 -0.04 -0.75 32.33
N LYS A 288 0.44 -1.34 31.25
CA LYS A 288 0.99 -2.70 31.25
C LYS A 288 2.27 -2.82 32.06
N PHE A 289 3.12 -1.79 32.08
CA PHE A 289 4.28 -1.76 32.97
C PHE A 289 3.90 -1.70 34.44
N GLY A 290 2.95 -0.85 34.81
CA GLY A 290 2.43 -0.77 36.18
C GLY A 290 1.77 -2.05 36.68
N ALA A 291 1.06 -2.76 35.79
CA ALA A 291 0.39 -4.00 36.12
C ALA A 291 1.33 -5.20 36.32
N GLN A 292 2.49 -5.22 35.66
CA GLN A 292 3.44 -6.34 35.70
C GLN A 292 4.64 -6.10 36.62
N ASN A 293 4.94 -4.84 36.97
CA ASN A 293 6.11 -4.49 37.76
C ASN A 293 5.71 -3.68 39.00
N GLU A 294 5.52 -4.35 40.12
CA GLU A 294 5.16 -3.72 41.38
C GLU A 294 6.10 -2.56 41.78
N PRO A 295 7.44 -2.66 41.64
CA PRO A 295 8.34 -1.54 41.94
C PRO A 295 8.13 -0.30 41.08
N LEU A 296 7.60 -0.45 39.86
CA LEU A 296 7.33 0.64 38.92
C LEU A 296 5.92 1.24 39.10
N LEU A 297 5.02 0.54 39.77
CA LEU A 297 3.62 0.96 39.92
C LEU A 297 3.47 2.39 40.47
N PRO A 298 4.17 2.83 41.55
CA PRO A 298 4.03 4.18 42.03
C PRO A 298 4.39 5.24 40.97
N SER A 299 5.48 5.01 40.24
CA SER A 299 5.91 5.91 39.17
C SER A 299 4.92 5.95 38.00
N VAL A 300 4.40 4.80 37.60
CA VAL A 300 3.40 4.70 36.54
C VAL A 300 2.10 5.43 36.93
N LEU A 301 1.65 5.29 38.18
CA LEU A 301 0.46 6.00 38.66
C LEU A 301 0.62 7.52 38.56
N VAL A 302 1.79 8.05 38.92
CA VAL A 302 2.09 9.51 38.80
C VAL A 302 2.05 9.93 37.33
N LEU A 303 2.60 9.13 36.41
CA LEU A 303 2.59 9.42 34.98
C LEU A 303 1.16 9.37 34.41
N LEU A 304 0.37 8.36 34.76
CA LEU A 304 -1.03 8.26 34.36
C LEU A 304 -1.87 9.44 34.88
N GLN A 305 -1.62 9.86 36.10
CA GLN A 305 -2.31 11.03 36.65
C GLN A 305 -2.03 12.31 35.86
N ARG A 306 -0.81 12.48 35.36
CA ARG A 306 -0.49 13.59 34.45
C ARG A 306 -1.22 13.46 33.11
N CYS A 307 -1.36 12.26 32.58
CA CYS A 307 -2.08 12.00 31.32
C CYS A 307 -3.59 12.28 31.44
N MET A 308 -4.17 12.27 32.65
CA MET A 308 -5.58 12.66 32.91
C MET A 308 -5.83 14.15 32.63
N MET A 309 -4.80 14.95 32.41
CA MET A 309 -4.88 16.36 32.03
C MET A 309 -4.65 16.60 30.53
N ASP A 310 -4.61 15.56 29.73
CA ASP A 310 -4.40 15.68 28.28
C ASP A 310 -5.55 16.43 27.60
N SER A 311 -5.29 17.07 26.48
CA SER A 311 -6.29 17.78 25.68
C SER A 311 -7.25 16.84 24.97
N ASP A 312 -6.82 15.62 24.66
CA ASP A 312 -7.60 14.61 23.94
C ASP A 312 -8.41 13.73 24.88
N ASP A 313 -9.66 13.46 24.53
CA ASP A 313 -10.62 12.69 25.35
C ASP A 313 -10.19 11.24 25.49
N GLU A 314 -9.77 10.57 24.40
CA GLU A 314 -9.36 9.17 24.42
C GLU A 314 -8.12 8.96 25.33
N VAL A 315 -7.18 9.89 25.30
CA VAL A 315 -5.99 9.84 26.15
C VAL A 315 -6.38 9.98 27.61
N ARG A 316 -7.26 10.97 27.95
CA ARG A 316 -7.77 11.16 29.31
C ARG A 316 -8.54 9.96 29.81
N ASP A 317 -9.43 9.41 28.99
CA ASP A 317 -10.28 8.28 29.35
C ASP A 317 -9.47 7.03 29.64
N ARG A 318 -8.49 6.72 28.79
CA ARG A 318 -7.56 5.60 29.03
C ARG A 318 -6.74 5.83 30.30
N ALA A 319 -6.19 7.02 30.49
CA ALA A 319 -5.43 7.35 31.68
C ALA A 319 -6.25 7.20 32.96
N THR A 320 -7.47 7.73 32.96
CA THR A 320 -8.41 7.63 34.08
C THR A 320 -8.79 6.18 34.39
N PHE A 321 -9.11 5.43 33.35
CA PHE A 321 -9.47 4.01 33.48
C PHE A 321 -8.33 3.19 34.07
N TYR A 322 -7.13 3.27 33.48
CA TYR A 322 -5.99 2.50 33.95
C TYR A 322 -5.49 2.96 35.32
N PHE A 323 -5.53 4.27 35.60
CA PHE A 323 -5.21 4.77 36.94
C PHE A 323 -6.11 4.15 38.00
N ASN A 324 -7.44 4.14 37.78
CA ASN A 324 -8.38 3.59 38.74
C ASN A 324 -8.25 2.06 38.91
N VAL A 325 -7.98 1.32 37.80
CA VAL A 325 -7.76 -0.12 37.87
C VAL A 325 -6.48 -0.46 38.64
N LEU A 326 -5.37 0.21 38.32
CA LEU A 326 -4.06 -0.05 38.95
C LEU A 326 -4.00 0.40 40.41
N ASN A 327 -4.69 1.51 40.74
CA ASN A 327 -4.70 2.03 42.12
C ASN A 327 -5.40 1.09 43.12
N GLN A 328 -6.26 0.19 42.64
CA GLN A 328 -6.89 -0.83 43.48
C GLN A 328 -5.91 -1.98 43.84
N ASN A 329 -4.82 -2.08 43.14
CA ASN A 329 -3.77 -3.09 43.32
C ASN A 329 -4.30 -4.53 43.43
N GLN A 330 -5.29 -4.88 42.59
CA GLN A 330 -5.92 -6.20 42.55
C GLN A 330 -5.50 -6.95 41.29
N LEU A 331 -4.80 -8.07 41.44
CA LEU A 331 -4.31 -8.88 40.31
C LEU A 331 -5.45 -9.36 39.39
N ALA A 332 -6.61 -9.67 39.94
CA ALA A 332 -7.76 -10.11 39.16
C ALA A 332 -8.29 -9.01 38.23
N LEU A 333 -8.30 -7.75 38.67
CA LEU A 333 -8.69 -6.61 37.87
C LEU A 333 -7.64 -6.33 36.78
N ASN A 334 -6.35 -6.36 37.13
CA ASN A 334 -5.28 -6.19 36.17
C ASN A 334 -5.33 -7.24 35.07
N THR A 335 -5.60 -8.49 35.42
CA THR A 335 -5.75 -9.59 34.46
C THR A 335 -6.95 -9.36 33.55
N ALA A 336 -8.12 -9.03 34.12
CA ALA A 336 -9.35 -8.86 33.35
C ALA A 336 -9.32 -7.68 32.38
N TYR A 337 -8.70 -6.55 32.77
CA TYR A 337 -8.84 -5.29 32.05
C TYR A 337 -7.55 -4.77 31.40
N ILE A 338 -6.38 -5.32 31.73
CA ILE A 338 -5.09 -4.89 31.18
C ILE A 338 -4.40 -5.99 30.39
N PHE A 339 -4.41 -7.24 30.89
CA PHE A 339 -3.69 -8.37 30.24
C PHE A 339 -4.52 -9.13 29.24
N ASN A 340 -5.81 -9.37 29.55
CA ASN A 340 -6.66 -10.14 28.66
C ASN A 340 -6.94 -9.34 27.37
N GLY A 341 -6.68 -10.00 26.24
CA GLY A 341 -7.06 -9.46 24.94
C GLY A 341 -8.54 -9.67 24.63
N LEU A 342 -9.00 -9.08 23.56
CA LEU A 342 -10.34 -9.31 23.04
C LEU A 342 -10.51 -10.79 22.63
N THR A 343 -11.57 -11.41 23.10
CA THR A 343 -11.96 -12.77 22.74
C THR A 343 -12.91 -12.83 21.56
N VAL A 344 -13.43 -11.68 21.14
CA VAL A 344 -14.34 -11.53 20.02
C VAL A 344 -13.64 -10.99 18.78
N SER A 345 -14.18 -11.29 17.60
CA SER A 345 -13.69 -10.72 16.35
C SER A 345 -14.00 -9.22 16.31
N VAL A 346 -12.99 -8.38 16.08
CA VAL A 346 -13.15 -6.92 15.93
C VAL A 346 -14.14 -6.59 14.81
N PHE A 347 -13.98 -7.22 13.64
CA PHE A 347 -14.90 -7.07 12.52
C PHE A 347 -16.33 -7.54 12.87
N GLY A 348 -16.44 -8.65 13.61
CA GLY A 348 -17.73 -9.15 14.11
C GLY A 348 -18.39 -8.17 15.07
N MET A 349 -17.62 -7.53 15.94
CA MET A 349 -18.09 -6.51 16.88
C MET A 349 -18.55 -5.24 16.16
N GLU A 350 -17.76 -4.74 15.22
CA GLU A 350 -18.14 -3.57 14.40
C GLU A 350 -19.46 -3.81 13.67
N LYS A 351 -19.61 -4.98 13.04
CA LYS A 351 -20.86 -5.35 12.37
C LYS A 351 -22.03 -5.47 13.32
N ALA A 352 -21.84 -6.08 14.49
CA ALA A 352 -22.89 -6.24 15.49
C ALA A 352 -23.33 -4.89 16.09
N LEU A 353 -22.38 -3.99 16.37
CA LEU A 353 -22.66 -2.63 16.84
C LEU A 353 -23.38 -1.81 15.77
N HIS A 354 -22.94 -1.90 14.52
CA HIS A 354 -23.62 -1.23 13.42
C HIS A 354 -25.07 -1.69 13.27
N GLN A 355 -25.31 -3.00 13.31
CA GLN A 355 -26.66 -3.55 13.26
C GLN A 355 -27.52 -3.12 14.47
N TYR A 356 -26.93 -3.10 15.67
CA TYR A 356 -27.60 -2.63 16.88
C TYR A 356 -27.98 -1.15 16.79
N THR A 357 -27.18 -0.33 16.12
CA THR A 357 -27.46 1.08 15.85
C THR A 357 -28.61 1.26 14.85
N LEU A 358 -28.65 0.41 13.80
CA LEU A 358 -29.73 0.45 12.79
C LEU A 358 -31.08 -0.08 13.33
N GLU A 359 -31.04 -1.04 14.23
CA GLU A 359 -32.24 -1.66 14.87
C GLU A 359 -32.18 -1.46 16.39
N PRO A 360 -32.49 -0.24 16.88
CA PRO A 360 -32.43 0.04 18.31
C PRO A 360 -33.33 -0.93 19.11
N SER A 361 -32.75 -1.56 20.12
CA SER A 361 -33.44 -2.48 21.01
C SER A 361 -33.60 -1.85 22.38
N GLU A 362 -34.74 -2.10 23.07
CA GLU A 362 -34.92 -1.73 24.47
C GLU A 362 -33.92 -2.45 25.40
N LYS A 363 -33.32 -3.54 24.93
CA LYS A 363 -32.29 -4.28 25.67
C LYS A 363 -30.91 -3.73 25.38
N PRO A 364 -30.03 -3.63 26.40
CA PRO A 364 -28.66 -3.21 26.18
C PRO A 364 -27.92 -4.18 25.23
N PHE A 365 -26.89 -3.67 24.55
CA PHE A 365 -26.04 -4.48 23.66
C PHE A 365 -25.44 -5.66 24.43
N ASP A 366 -25.58 -6.87 23.91
CA ASP A 366 -25.03 -8.09 24.52
C ASP A 366 -23.81 -8.58 23.78
N MET A 367 -22.64 -8.46 24.40
CA MET A 367 -21.35 -8.94 23.86
C MET A 367 -21.34 -10.45 23.53
N LYS A 368 -22.23 -11.24 24.14
CA LYS A 368 -22.34 -12.69 23.88
C LYS A 368 -22.87 -13.01 22.48
N THR A 369 -23.51 -12.02 21.83
CA THR A 369 -24.01 -12.17 20.46
C THR A 369 -22.91 -12.01 19.42
N VAL A 370 -21.75 -11.46 19.80
CA VAL A 370 -20.62 -11.25 18.91
C VAL A 370 -19.84 -12.55 18.73
N PRO A 371 -19.52 -12.98 17.49
CA PRO A 371 -18.73 -14.18 17.23
C PRO A 371 -17.36 -14.11 17.92
N LEU A 372 -16.96 -15.21 18.54
CA LEU A 372 -15.60 -15.34 19.09
C LEU A 372 -14.58 -15.30 17.97
N ALA A 373 -13.44 -14.69 18.22
CA ALA A 373 -12.30 -14.76 17.31
C ALA A 373 -11.79 -16.21 17.25
N THR A 374 -11.51 -16.69 16.04
CA THR A 374 -10.91 -18.01 15.83
C THR A 374 -9.46 -18.07 16.35
N VAL A 375 -8.81 -16.89 16.43
CA VAL A 375 -7.49 -16.69 17.02
C VAL A 375 -7.59 -15.46 17.92
N PRO A 376 -7.07 -15.47 19.16
CA PRO A 376 -7.04 -14.28 20.01
C PRO A 376 -6.44 -13.08 19.27
N PHE A 377 -7.03 -11.89 19.43
CA PHE A 377 -6.59 -10.68 18.69
C PHE A 377 -5.09 -10.36 18.87
N LEU A 378 -4.50 -10.73 20.02
CA LEU A 378 -3.06 -10.59 20.32
C LEU A 378 -2.19 -11.60 19.56
N GLU A 379 -2.77 -12.69 19.06
CA GLU A 379 -2.10 -13.73 18.26
C GLU A 379 -2.46 -13.64 16.77
N GLN A 380 -3.36 -12.74 16.37
CA GLN A 380 -3.50 -12.41 14.97
C GLN A 380 -2.19 -11.70 14.55
N LYS A 381 -1.19 -12.53 14.22
CA LYS A 381 -0.08 -12.09 13.39
C LYS A 381 -0.75 -11.43 12.20
N THR A 382 -0.46 -10.17 11.98
CA THR A 382 -0.65 -9.59 10.65
C THR A 382 0.04 -10.58 9.73
N ASP A 383 -0.75 -11.40 9.04
CA ASP A 383 -0.26 -12.40 8.11
C ASP A 383 0.58 -11.71 7.05
N LEU A 384 1.87 -11.61 7.34
CA LEU A 384 2.88 -11.71 6.32
C LEU A 384 2.86 -13.19 5.92
N ALA A 385 1.82 -13.57 5.17
CA ALA A 385 1.80 -14.85 4.51
C ALA A 385 3.12 -14.97 3.76
N PRO A 386 3.88 -16.07 3.97
CA PRO A 386 4.93 -16.38 3.02
C PRO A 386 4.26 -16.31 1.65
N ILE A 387 4.94 -15.72 0.68
CA ILE A 387 4.50 -15.71 -0.72
C ILE A 387 4.53 -17.17 -1.20
N ALA A 388 3.62 -17.96 -0.69
CA ALA A 388 3.11 -19.13 -1.36
C ALA A 388 2.37 -18.55 -2.56
N THR A 389 2.78 -18.93 -3.75
CA THR A 389 2.08 -18.74 -5.00
C THR A 389 0.57 -18.88 -4.79
N LYS A 390 -0.08 -17.83 -4.33
CA LYS A 390 -1.51 -17.69 -4.49
C LYS A 390 -1.71 -17.48 -5.99
N GLN A 391 -2.67 -18.21 -6.53
CA GLN A 391 -3.34 -17.85 -7.78
C GLN A 391 -3.53 -16.33 -7.78
N PRO A 392 -3.52 -15.65 -8.92
CA PRO A 392 -3.64 -14.20 -8.96
C PRO A 392 -4.85 -13.82 -8.10
N GLU A 393 -4.58 -13.31 -6.91
CA GLU A 393 -5.60 -12.62 -6.14
C GLU A 393 -6.10 -11.54 -7.09
N LYS A 394 -7.40 -11.48 -7.28
CA LYS A 394 -8.04 -10.33 -7.89
C LYS A 394 -7.38 -9.13 -7.23
N MET A 395 -6.63 -8.37 -7.99
CA MET A 395 -6.05 -7.11 -7.52
C MET A 395 -7.16 -6.41 -6.76
N VAL A 396 -6.89 -6.01 -5.51
CA VAL A 396 -7.80 -5.11 -4.81
C VAL A 396 -7.94 -3.92 -5.76
N PRO A 397 -9.14 -3.65 -6.28
CA PRO A 397 -9.29 -2.62 -7.29
C PRO A 397 -8.74 -1.31 -6.72
N VAL A 398 -7.87 -0.67 -7.46
CA VAL A 398 -7.39 0.67 -7.16
C VAL A 398 -8.65 1.57 -7.09
N ARG A 399 -8.67 2.57 -6.21
CA ARG A 399 -9.81 3.50 -6.05
C ARG A 399 -10.36 3.99 -7.40
N GLN A 400 -9.49 4.17 -8.38
CA GLN A 400 -9.84 4.57 -9.74
C GLN A 400 -10.61 3.48 -10.50
N ASP A 401 -10.26 2.20 -10.33
CA ASP A 401 -10.98 1.07 -10.94
C ASP A 401 -12.39 0.93 -10.37
N ILE A 402 -12.54 1.17 -9.06
CA ILE A 402 -13.85 1.17 -8.38
C ILE A 402 -14.75 2.27 -8.95
N PHE A 403 -14.23 3.48 -9.11
CA PHE A 403 -15.00 4.59 -9.70
C PHE A 403 -15.35 4.32 -11.15
N GLN A 404 -14.43 3.76 -11.93
CA GLN A 404 -14.70 3.41 -13.33
C GLN A 404 -15.85 2.40 -13.45
N ASP A 405 -15.85 1.35 -12.63
CA ASP A 405 -16.92 0.35 -12.61
C ASP A 405 -18.27 0.95 -12.13
N GLN A 406 -18.24 1.79 -11.12
CA GLN A 406 -19.44 2.46 -10.60
C GLN A 406 -20.05 3.40 -11.64
N LEU A 407 -19.24 4.21 -12.32
CA LEU A 407 -19.70 5.16 -13.35
C LEU A 407 -20.16 4.43 -14.61
N ALA A 408 -19.50 3.33 -15.00
CA ALA A 408 -19.89 2.51 -16.14
C ALA A 408 -21.25 1.80 -15.94
N ALA A 409 -21.68 1.61 -14.70
CA ALA A 409 -23.00 1.05 -14.38
C ALA A 409 -24.16 2.05 -14.66
N ILE A 410 -23.86 3.35 -14.75
CA ILE A 410 -24.84 4.40 -15.01
C ILE A 410 -25.05 4.53 -16.52
N PRO A 411 -26.29 4.37 -17.03
CA PRO A 411 -26.56 4.33 -18.49
C PRO A 411 -26.06 5.57 -19.22
N GLU A 412 -26.17 6.74 -18.62
CA GLU A 412 -25.79 8.04 -19.16
C GLU A 412 -24.28 8.19 -19.37
N PHE A 413 -23.46 7.38 -18.70
CA PHE A 413 -22.01 7.47 -18.71
C PHE A 413 -21.30 6.37 -19.53
N LYS A 414 -22.04 5.48 -20.15
CA LYS A 414 -21.48 4.31 -20.87
C LYS A 414 -20.51 4.65 -22.01
N ASN A 415 -20.65 5.82 -22.63
CA ASN A 415 -19.90 6.20 -23.82
C ASN A 415 -18.83 7.27 -23.57
N LEU A 416 -18.46 7.53 -22.34
CA LEU A 416 -17.50 8.59 -21.99
C LEU A 416 -16.03 8.20 -22.23
N GLY A 417 -15.76 6.92 -22.49
CA GLY A 417 -14.40 6.40 -22.65
C GLY A 417 -13.75 5.96 -21.34
N PRO A 418 -12.43 5.79 -21.32
CA PRO A 418 -11.72 5.39 -20.11
C PRO A 418 -11.63 6.57 -19.12
N LEU A 419 -11.74 6.26 -17.83
CA LEU A 419 -11.55 7.25 -16.77
C LEU A 419 -10.07 7.64 -16.70
N PHE A 420 -9.79 8.92 -16.92
CA PHE A 420 -8.43 9.47 -16.86
C PHE A 420 -7.96 9.67 -15.43
N LYS A 421 -8.76 10.39 -14.61
CA LYS A 421 -8.41 10.75 -13.24
C LYS A 421 -9.65 11.02 -12.39
N SER A 422 -9.57 10.67 -11.11
CA SER A 422 -10.53 11.11 -10.10
C SER A 422 -9.84 12.01 -9.07
N SER A 423 -10.45 13.14 -8.73
CA SER A 423 -9.90 14.05 -7.74
C SER A 423 -10.07 13.52 -6.31
N GLU A 424 -9.37 14.14 -5.37
CA GLU A 424 -9.78 14.07 -3.96
C GLU A 424 -11.12 14.79 -3.75
N PRO A 425 -11.90 14.38 -2.73
CA PRO A 425 -13.16 15.05 -2.41
C PRO A 425 -12.94 16.52 -2.02
N VAL A 426 -13.70 17.41 -2.64
CA VAL A 426 -13.75 18.84 -2.31
C VAL A 426 -15.02 19.10 -1.52
N GLN A 427 -14.90 19.68 -0.34
CA GLN A 427 -16.05 20.03 0.49
C GLN A 427 -16.69 21.32 -0.01
N LEU A 428 -18.01 21.33 -0.17
CA LEU A 428 -18.79 22.47 -0.69
C LEU A 428 -19.72 23.10 0.34
N THR A 429 -19.68 22.62 1.58
CA THR A 429 -20.44 23.16 2.71
C THR A 429 -19.57 23.19 3.95
N GLU A 430 -19.89 24.01 4.92
CA GLU A 430 -19.25 23.95 6.24
C GLU A 430 -19.58 22.63 6.98
N ALA A 431 -18.82 22.32 8.03
CA ALA A 431 -18.96 21.06 8.75
C ALA A 431 -20.28 20.94 9.56
N GLU A 432 -20.84 22.07 10.00
CA GLU A 432 -22.06 22.14 10.82
C GLU A 432 -23.17 22.87 10.05
N THR A 433 -23.68 22.25 8.98
CA THR A 433 -24.73 22.80 8.13
C THR A 433 -25.91 21.84 8.00
N GLU A 434 -27.03 22.35 7.49
CA GLU A 434 -28.28 21.59 7.24
C GLU A 434 -28.07 20.46 6.24
N TYR A 435 -27.17 20.66 5.28
CA TYR A 435 -26.83 19.68 4.25
C TYR A 435 -25.32 19.63 4.10
N PHE A 436 -24.76 18.43 4.20
CA PHE A 436 -23.33 18.21 3.96
C PHE A 436 -23.12 17.73 2.54
N VAL A 437 -22.34 18.48 1.76
CA VAL A 437 -22.05 18.16 0.35
C VAL A 437 -20.55 18.23 0.08
N ARG A 438 -20.05 17.21 -0.58
CA ARG A 438 -18.68 17.17 -1.12
C ARG A 438 -18.72 16.68 -2.56
N CYS A 439 -17.75 17.12 -3.35
CA CYS A 439 -17.66 16.79 -4.76
C CYS A 439 -16.38 16.02 -5.08
N ILE A 440 -16.49 14.99 -5.93
CA ILE A 440 -15.37 14.29 -6.56
C ILE A 440 -15.48 14.53 -8.07
N LYS A 441 -14.39 15.00 -8.69
CA LYS A 441 -14.32 15.24 -10.13
C LYS A 441 -13.73 14.02 -10.83
N HIS A 442 -14.47 13.43 -11.76
CA HIS A 442 -14.03 12.31 -12.59
C HIS A 442 -13.80 12.80 -14.02
N VAL A 443 -12.54 12.85 -14.43
CA VAL A 443 -12.14 13.38 -15.73
C VAL A 443 -12.10 12.26 -16.77
N PHE A 444 -12.78 12.47 -17.89
CA PHE A 444 -12.79 11.63 -19.07
C PHE A 444 -12.19 12.39 -20.27
N PRO A 445 -11.91 11.75 -21.42
CA PRO A 445 -11.28 12.43 -22.57
C PRO A 445 -11.95 13.72 -23.01
N ASN A 446 -13.29 13.77 -23.03
CA ASN A 446 -14.07 14.92 -23.52
C ASN A 446 -15.12 15.39 -22.51
N HIS A 447 -15.16 14.84 -21.31
CA HIS A 447 -16.19 15.15 -20.31
C HIS A 447 -15.62 15.12 -18.90
N ILE A 448 -16.30 15.80 -17.99
CA ILE A 448 -16.09 15.64 -16.54
C ILE A 448 -17.44 15.22 -15.94
N VAL A 449 -17.40 14.18 -15.12
CA VAL A 449 -18.51 13.79 -14.24
C VAL A 449 -18.22 14.32 -12.85
N PHE A 450 -19.08 15.18 -12.36
CA PHE A 450 -19.05 15.66 -10.98
C PHE A 450 -19.96 14.78 -10.14
N GLN A 451 -19.36 14.06 -9.21
CA GLN A 451 -20.05 13.24 -8.22
C GLN A 451 -20.25 14.06 -6.96
N PHE A 452 -21.49 14.29 -6.56
CA PHE A 452 -21.83 14.98 -5.32
C PHE A 452 -22.32 13.96 -4.30
N ASP A 453 -21.53 13.77 -3.26
CA ASP A 453 -21.94 13.00 -2.09
C ASP A 453 -22.70 13.92 -1.15
N CYS A 454 -24.00 13.74 -1.03
CA CYS A 454 -24.91 14.59 -0.27
C CYS A 454 -25.44 13.85 0.96
N THR A 455 -25.52 14.55 2.09
CA THR A 455 -26.15 14.04 3.32
C THR A 455 -27.07 15.09 3.91
N ASN A 456 -28.30 14.71 4.19
CA ASN A 456 -29.26 15.51 4.91
C ASN A 456 -29.06 15.33 6.42
N THR A 457 -28.77 16.42 7.15
CA THR A 457 -28.55 16.40 8.60
C THR A 457 -29.77 16.80 9.42
N LEU A 458 -30.91 17.11 8.76
CA LEU A 458 -32.17 17.46 9.39
C LEU A 458 -33.06 16.22 9.54
N ASN A 459 -33.51 15.94 10.76
CA ASN A 459 -34.32 14.77 11.08
C ASN A 459 -35.84 14.96 10.85
N ASP A 460 -36.23 16.17 10.52
CA ASP A 460 -37.62 16.58 10.25
C ASP A 460 -37.90 16.73 8.75
N GLN A 461 -36.95 16.36 7.90
CA GLN A 461 -37.05 16.51 6.44
C GLN A 461 -36.53 15.28 5.68
N LEU A 462 -37.24 14.92 4.61
CA LEU A 462 -36.80 14.00 3.56
C LEU A 462 -36.61 14.82 2.28
N LEU A 463 -35.43 14.70 1.67
CA LEU A 463 -35.17 15.33 0.38
C LEU A 463 -35.37 14.30 -0.74
N GLU A 464 -36.08 14.70 -1.81
CA GLU A 464 -36.28 13.87 -3.00
C GLU A 464 -35.75 14.58 -4.26
N LYS A 465 -35.35 13.78 -5.25
CA LYS A 465 -34.87 14.23 -6.57
C LYS A 465 -33.73 15.25 -6.47
N VAL A 466 -32.79 15.00 -5.61
CA VAL A 466 -31.68 15.92 -5.32
C VAL A 466 -30.75 15.98 -6.51
N THR A 467 -30.54 17.21 -7.03
CA THR A 467 -29.58 17.49 -8.11
C THR A 467 -28.72 18.68 -7.72
N VAL A 468 -27.48 18.71 -8.16
CA VAL A 468 -26.63 19.89 -8.06
C VAL A 468 -26.54 20.54 -9.43
N GLN A 469 -27.17 21.70 -9.53
CA GLN A 469 -27.08 22.52 -10.74
C GLN A 469 -25.79 23.32 -10.72
N MET A 470 -25.12 23.33 -11.85
CA MET A 470 -23.83 23.99 -12.04
C MET A 470 -24.01 25.06 -13.13
N GLU A 471 -23.61 26.28 -12.83
CA GLU A 471 -23.58 27.38 -13.82
C GLU A 471 -22.12 27.57 -14.24
N PRO A 472 -21.73 27.10 -15.46
CA PRO A 472 -20.38 27.23 -15.96
C PRO A 472 -20.13 28.61 -16.57
N SER A 473 -18.83 28.94 -16.75
CA SER A 473 -18.44 29.96 -17.72
C SER A 473 -18.75 29.50 -19.15
N GLU A 474 -18.81 30.43 -20.11
CA GLU A 474 -19.29 30.18 -21.48
C GLU A 474 -18.65 29.01 -22.24
N ALA A 475 -17.50 28.52 -21.82
CA ALA A 475 -16.75 27.47 -22.52
C ALA A 475 -17.20 26.03 -22.22
N TYR A 476 -17.93 25.80 -21.13
CA TYR A 476 -18.37 24.47 -20.69
C TYR A 476 -19.87 24.28 -20.88
N GLU A 477 -20.27 23.08 -21.29
CA GLU A 477 -21.67 22.74 -21.49
C GLU A 477 -22.11 21.66 -20.49
N VAL A 478 -23.15 21.95 -19.70
CA VAL A 478 -23.78 20.94 -18.84
C VAL A 478 -24.68 20.05 -19.70
N VAL A 479 -24.35 18.76 -19.74
CA VAL A 479 -25.03 17.80 -20.64
C VAL A 479 -26.19 17.11 -19.94
N HIS A 480 -25.99 16.65 -18.69
CA HIS A 480 -26.99 15.84 -18.00
C HIS A 480 -26.86 15.90 -16.49
N TYR A 481 -27.99 15.71 -15.79
CA TYR A 481 -28.06 15.56 -14.34
C TYR A 481 -28.62 14.18 -13.99
N VAL A 482 -27.95 13.45 -13.09
CA VAL A 482 -28.43 12.19 -12.52
C VAL A 482 -28.79 12.47 -11.05
N PRO A 483 -30.08 12.52 -10.70
CA PRO A 483 -30.51 12.88 -9.35
C PRO A 483 -30.26 11.75 -8.35
N ALA A 484 -29.97 12.12 -7.10
CA ALA A 484 -30.16 11.21 -5.98
C ALA A 484 -31.68 11.08 -5.72
N PRO A 485 -32.24 9.86 -5.73
CA PRO A 485 -33.70 9.67 -5.65
C PRO A 485 -34.29 10.20 -4.35
N SER A 486 -33.64 9.92 -3.22
CA SER A 486 -34.03 10.43 -1.90
C SER A 486 -32.83 10.52 -0.96
N LEU A 487 -32.88 11.46 -0.01
CA LEU A 487 -31.92 11.64 1.07
C LEU A 487 -32.65 11.68 2.41
N PRO A 488 -32.86 10.54 3.05
CA PRO A 488 -33.34 10.49 4.43
C PRO A 488 -32.30 11.06 5.41
N TYR A 489 -32.73 11.36 6.61
CA TYR A 489 -31.86 11.83 7.69
C TYR A 489 -30.61 10.95 7.87
N ASN A 490 -29.43 11.56 7.86
CA ASN A 490 -28.12 10.93 8.02
C ASN A 490 -27.80 9.75 7.08
N GLN A 491 -28.53 9.61 5.97
CA GLN A 491 -28.19 8.63 4.94
C GLN A 491 -27.56 9.35 3.75
N PRO A 492 -26.32 8.97 3.37
CA PRO A 492 -25.67 9.57 2.21
C PRO A 492 -26.32 9.12 0.91
N GLY A 493 -26.44 10.03 -0.03
CA GLY A 493 -26.87 9.77 -1.40
C GLY A 493 -25.94 10.46 -2.39
N ILE A 494 -25.95 9.98 -3.63
CA ILE A 494 -25.07 10.46 -4.68
C ILE A 494 -25.88 11.04 -5.83
N SER A 495 -25.55 12.27 -6.21
CA SER A 495 -26.03 12.92 -7.42
C SER A 495 -24.85 13.17 -8.36
N TYR A 496 -25.12 13.13 -9.68
CA TYR A 496 -24.08 13.38 -10.67
C TYR A 496 -24.50 14.48 -11.64
N THR A 497 -23.50 15.26 -12.05
CA THR A 497 -23.64 16.25 -13.13
C THR A 497 -22.58 15.97 -14.19
N LEU A 498 -23.03 15.77 -15.44
CA LEU A 498 -22.16 15.53 -16.59
C LEU A 498 -21.94 16.83 -17.34
N VAL A 499 -20.67 17.19 -17.53
CA VAL A 499 -20.26 18.41 -18.23
C VAL A 499 -19.30 18.05 -19.37
N ARG A 500 -19.51 18.69 -20.54
CA ARG A 500 -18.61 18.56 -21.69
C ARG A 500 -17.46 19.55 -21.58
N LEU A 501 -16.24 19.08 -21.87
CA LEU A 501 -15.05 19.93 -21.97
C LEU A 501 -15.10 20.81 -23.23
N PRO A 502 -14.48 22.00 -23.22
CA PRO A 502 -14.37 22.86 -24.41
C PRO A 502 -13.48 22.18 -25.46
N ASP A 503 -14.02 21.99 -26.67
CA ASP A 503 -13.32 21.29 -27.75
C ASP A 503 -12.31 22.19 -28.49
N ASP A 504 -12.57 23.51 -28.54
CA ASP A 504 -11.88 24.42 -29.44
C ASP A 504 -10.84 25.35 -28.78
N ASP A 505 -10.75 25.36 -27.44
CA ASP A 505 -9.84 26.26 -26.73
C ASP A 505 -9.06 25.53 -25.62
N PRO A 506 -7.82 25.13 -25.88
CA PRO A 506 -6.98 24.50 -24.85
C PRO A 506 -6.58 25.46 -23.71
N THR A 507 -6.85 26.78 -23.83
CA THR A 507 -6.60 27.74 -22.76
C THR A 507 -7.76 27.87 -21.77
N ALA A 508 -8.95 27.38 -22.13
CA ALA A 508 -10.16 27.41 -21.31
C ALA A 508 -10.26 26.18 -20.34
N VAL A 509 -9.13 25.66 -19.92
CA VAL A 509 -9.05 24.43 -19.08
C VAL A 509 -9.48 24.69 -17.63
N SER A 510 -9.40 25.93 -17.17
CA SER A 510 -9.81 26.34 -15.83
C SER A 510 -11.18 27.02 -15.86
N CYS A 511 -12.07 26.58 -14.97
CA CYS A 511 -13.40 27.16 -14.87
C CYS A 511 -13.87 27.10 -13.41
N THR A 512 -14.60 28.14 -13.00
CA THR A 512 -15.33 28.18 -11.74
C THR A 512 -16.82 27.99 -12.00
N PHE A 513 -17.42 27.03 -11.28
CA PHE A 513 -18.84 26.74 -11.36
C PHE A 513 -19.55 27.23 -10.10
N SER A 514 -20.56 28.02 -10.24
CA SER A 514 -21.51 28.29 -9.14
C SER A 514 -22.43 27.10 -8.99
N CYS A 515 -22.49 26.53 -7.79
CA CYS A 515 -23.20 25.31 -7.52
C CYS A 515 -24.44 25.56 -6.64
N THR A 516 -25.59 25.01 -7.03
CA THR A 516 -26.83 25.10 -6.27
C THR A 516 -27.47 23.72 -6.20
N MET A 517 -27.66 23.22 -4.99
CA MET A 517 -28.38 21.96 -4.76
C MET A 517 -29.88 22.22 -4.83
N LYS A 518 -30.62 21.52 -5.70
CA LYS A 518 -32.07 21.62 -5.85
C LYS A 518 -32.74 20.31 -5.50
N PHE A 519 -33.82 20.38 -4.78
CA PHE A 519 -34.52 19.21 -4.25
C PHE A 519 -35.99 19.50 -3.95
N VAL A 520 -36.74 18.44 -3.70
CA VAL A 520 -38.10 18.53 -3.16
C VAL A 520 -38.03 18.13 -1.68
N VAL A 521 -38.47 19.01 -0.81
CA VAL A 521 -38.56 18.77 0.64
C VAL A 521 -39.90 18.14 0.95
N ARG A 522 -39.90 17.09 1.74
CA ARG A 522 -41.06 16.59 2.46
C ARG A 522 -40.79 16.70 3.94
N ASP A 523 -41.66 17.38 4.63
CA ASP A 523 -41.59 17.46 6.09
C ASP A 523 -41.85 16.08 6.69
N CYS A 524 -41.07 15.71 7.70
CA CYS A 524 -41.18 14.42 8.38
C CYS A 524 -41.52 14.61 9.85
N ASP A 525 -42.33 13.72 10.40
CA ASP A 525 -42.51 13.65 11.84
C ASP A 525 -41.17 13.26 12.51
N PRO A 526 -40.61 14.11 13.38
CA PRO A 526 -39.31 13.84 14.00
C PRO A 526 -39.26 12.59 14.87
N GLN A 527 -40.42 12.09 15.30
CA GLN A 527 -40.50 10.89 16.16
C GLN A 527 -40.66 9.60 15.37
N THR A 528 -41.41 9.65 14.27
CA THR A 528 -41.71 8.45 13.46
C THR A 528 -40.94 8.39 12.17
N GLY A 529 -40.37 9.53 11.69
CA GLY A 529 -39.68 9.64 10.41
C GLY A 529 -40.60 9.48 9.19
N VAL A 530 -41.91 9.53 9.37
CA VAL A 530 -42.87 9.38 8.26
C VAL A 530 -42.99 10.72 7.52
N PRO A 531 -42.74 10.75 6.20
CA PRO A 531 -42.86 11.98 5.42
C PRO A 531 -44.31 12.31 5.10
N ASP A 532 -44.62 13.62 5.00
CA ASP A 532 -45.91 14.12 4.54
C ASP A 532 -46.18 13.78 3.07
N ASP A 533 -47.45 13.71 2.68
CA ASP A 533 -47.86 13.38 1.32
C ASP A 533 -47.50 14.50 0.30
N GLU A 534 -47.49 15.74 0.74
CA GLU A 534 -47.16 16.91 -0.09
C GLU A 534 -45.71 17.36 0.15
N GLY A 535 -44.97 17.69 -0.95
CA GLY A 535 -43.62 18.22 -0.91
C GLY A 535 -43.54 19.55 -1.67
N TYR A 536 -42.60 20.39 -1.32
CA TYR A 536 -42.29 21.65 -2.00
C TYR A 536 -40.85 21.67 -2.48
N SER A 537 -40.62 22.43 -3.58
CA SER A 537 -39.29 22.60 -4.15
C SER A 537 -38.51 23.66 -3.37
N ASP A 538 -37.27 23.34 -3.07
CA ASP A 538 -36.35 24.26 -2.39
C ASP A 538 -34.92 24.11 -2.98
N GLU A 539 -34.07 25.06 -2.66
CA GLU A 539 -32.68 25.10 -3.14
C GLU A 539 -31.71 25.56 -2.05
N TYR A 540 -30.48 25.03 -2.13
CA TYR A 540 -29.40 25.36 -1.21
C TYR A 540 -28.15 25.74 -1.97
N VAL A 541 -27.63 26.94 -1.75
CA VAL A 541 -26.42 27.45 -2.42
C VAL A 541 -25.21 26.79 -1.79
N LEU A 542 -24.35 26.22 -2.63
CA LEU A 542 -23.10 25.59 -2.26
C LEU A 542 -21.93 26.54 -2.53
N GLU A 543 -20.76 26.21 -2.00
CA GLU A 543 -19.53 26.89 -2.38
C GLU A 543 -19.21 26.66 -3.86
N ASP A 544 -18.53 27.65 -4.47
CA ASP A 544 -18.09 27.55 -5.85
C ASP A 544 -17.08 26.43 -6.04
N LEU A 545 -17.21 25.68 -7.13
CA LEU A 545 -16.36 24.56 -7.47
C LEU A 545 -15.43 24.92 -8.61
N GLU A 546 -14.14 24.79 -8.40
CA GLU A 546 -13.13 25.07 -9.41
C GLU A 546 -12.66 23.81 -10.13
N VAL A 547 -12.59 23.88 -11.46
CA VAL A 547 -11.80 22.98 -12.29
C VAL A 547 -10.49 23.69 -12.61
N THR A 548 -9.39 23.07 -12.27
CA THR A 548 -8.05 23.66 -12.42
C THR A 548 -7.19 22.84 -13.38
N LEU A 549 -6.09 23.41 -13.82
CA LEU A 549 -5.12 22.72 -14.67
C LEU A 549 -4.69 21.35 -14.06
N SER A 550 -4.54 21.29 -12.75
CA SER A 550 -4.16 20.06 -12.06
C SER A 550 -5.17 18.92 -12.19
N ASP A 551 -6.43 19.19 -12.48
CA ASP A 551 -7.44 18.15 -12.71
C ASP A 551 -7.19 17.40 -14.03
N HIS A 552 -6.54 18.04 -14.98
CA HIS A 552 -6.19 17.48 -16.30
C HIS A 552 -4.79 16.88 -16.37
N ILE A 553 -4.06 16.85 -15.26
CA ILE A 553 -2.70 16.32 -15.20
C ILE A 553 -2.68 15.09 -14.27
N GLN A 554 -2.11 14.00 -14.75
CA GLN A 554 -1.90 12.79 -13.95
C GLN A 554 -0.46 12.75 -13.42
N LYS A 555 -0.28 12.48 -12.13
CA LYS A 555 1.05 12.36 -11.51
C LYS A 555 1.76 11.11 -12.03
N ILE A 556 2.90 11.28 -12.68
CA ILE A 556 3.72 10.18 -13.20
C ILE A 556 5.12 10.27 -12.58
N LEU A 557 5.53 9.25 -11.82
CA LEU A 557 6.88 9.20 -11.27
C LEU A 557 7.87 8.71 -12.33
N LYS A 558 8.90 9.50 -12.61
CA LYS A 558 10.04 9.13 -13.45
C LYS A 558 11.28 8.93 -12.55
N PRO A 559 11.67 7.69 -12.27
CA PRO A 559 12.80 7.39 -11.38
C PRO A 559 14.15 7.95 -11.86
N ASN A 560 14.33 8.03 -13.17
CA ASN A 560 15.48 8.67 -13.82
C ASN A 560 14.95 9.79 -14.71
N PHE A 561 14.83 10.98 -14.14
CA PHE A 561 14.27 12.14 -14.84
C PHE A 561 15.14 12.58 -16.03
N GLY A 562 16.47 12.59 -15.87
CA GLY A 562 17.39 13.00 -16.95
C GLY A 562 17.26 12.13 -18.19
N ALA A 563 17.20 10.80 -18.03
CA ALA A 563 17.01 9.90 -19.17
C ALA A 563 15.62 10.06 -19.82
N ALA A 564 14.58 10.26 -19.01
CA ALA A 564 13.23 10.51 -19.52
C ALA A 564 13.13 11.85 -20.26
N TRP A 565 13.86 12.88 -19.79
CA TRP A 565 13.94 14.19 -20.44
C TRP A 565 14.56 14.10 -21.82
N GLU A 566 15.69 13.38 -21.96
CA GLU A 566 16.35 13.16 -23.24
C GLU A 566 15.51 12.34 -24.24
N GLU A 567 14.67 11.41 -23.74
CA GLU A 567 13.82 10.53 -24.55
C GLU A 567 12.57 11.23 -25.09
N ILE A 568 11.97 12.15 -24.32
CA ILE A 568 10.69 12.79 -24.66
C ILE A 568 10.80 13.76 -25.85
N GLY A 569 11.92 14.49 -25.97
CA GLY A 569 12.16 15.46 -27.03
C GLY A 569 11.38 16.77 -26.90
N ASP A 570 11.69 17.73 -27.73
CA ASP A 570 11.26 19.16 -27.64
C ASP A 570 9.74 19.40 -27.62
N THR A 571 8.93 18.42 -28.04
CA THR A 571 7.47 18.61 -28.16
C THR A 571 6.76 18.56 -26.80
N TYR A 572 7.27 17.78 -25.86
CA TYR A 572 6.66 17.52 -24.56
C TYR A 572 7.51 17.99 -23.39
N GLU A 573 8.60 18.68 -23.66
CA GLU A 573 9.43 19.31 -22.64
C GLU A 573 9.15 20.80 -22.52
N LYS A 574 9.21 21.33 -21.33
CA LYS A 574 9.09 22.75 -21.04
C LYS A 574 10.03 23.14 -19.91
N GLU A 575 10.91 24.06 -20.18
CA GLU A 575 11.80 24.67 -19.19
C GLU A 575 11.46 26.15 -19.04
N GLU A 576 11.23 26.59 -17.81
CA GLU A 576 10.92 27.99 -17.50
C GLU A 576 11.72 28.44 -16.27
N THR A 577 12.16 29.68 -16.29
CA THR A 577 12.87 30.31 -15.18
C THR A 577 12.09 31.48 -14.65
N PHE A 578 11.81 31.49 -13.36
CA PHE A 578 11.04 32.52 -12.68
C PHE A 578 11.88 33.28 -11.65
N ALA A 579 11.71 34.61 -11.61
CA ALA A 579 12.19 35.44 -10.51
C ALA A 579 11.06 35.60 -9.50
N LEU A 580 11.28 35.19 -8.25
CA LEU A 580 10.28 35.24 -7.20
C LEU A 580 10.25 36.65 -6.59
N THR A 581 9.09 37.29 -6.63
CA THR A 581 8.89 38.65 -6.11
C THR A 581 7.87 38.72 -4.97
N THR A 582 6.93 37.76 -4.91
CA THR A 582 5.80 37.76 -3.98
C THR A 582 5.83 36.66 -2.93
N THR A 583 6.55 35.59 -3.16
CA THR A 583 6.68 34.45 -2.22
C THR A 583 7.77 34.73 -1.18
N LYS A 584 7.55 34.30 0.05
CA LYS A 584 8.45 34.55 1.18
C LYS A 584 9.67 33.61 1.19
N SER A 585 9.56 32.44 0.56
CA SER A 585 10.64 31.43 0.52
C SER A 585 10.59 30.62 -0.77
N LEU A 586 11.73 30.02 -1.14
CA LEU A 586 11.82 29.06 -2.25
C LEU A 586 10.99 27.81 -1.99
N GLU A 587 10.92 27.35 -0.77
CA GLU A 587 10.12 26.17 -0.38
C GLU A 587 8.61 26.43 -0.59
N GLU A 588 8.11 27.59 -0.19
CA GLU A 588 6.73 28.02 -0.45
C GLU A 588 6.44 28.07 -1.94
N ALA A 589 7.35 28.61 -2.74
CA ALA A 589 7.21 28.68 -4.19
C ALA A 589 7.16 27.29 -4.83
N VAL A 590 8.05 26.38 -4.43
CA VAL A 590 8.09 24.99 -4.90
C VAL A 590 6.79 24.28 -4.58
N ASN A 591 6.30 24.37 -3.36
CA ASN A 591 5.03 23.76 -2.94
C ASN A 591 3.84 24.31 -3.71
N ASN A 592 3.81 25.63 -3.95
CA ASN A 592 2.74 26.27 -4.71
C ASN A 592 2.74 25.84 -6.18
N ILE A 593 3.92 25.70 -6.81
CA ILE A 593 4.04 25.23 -8.20
C ILE A 593 3.59 23.79 -8.32
N ILE A 594 4.03 22.90 -7.41
CA ILE A 594 3.63 21.49 -7.40
C ILE A 594 2.11 21.36 -7.23
N LYS A 595 1.53 22.15 -6.33
CA LYS A 595 0.09 22.14 -6.08
C LYS A 595 -0.70 22.67 -7.30
N PHE A 596 -0.24 23.77 -7.89
CA PHE A 596 -0.89 24.40 -9.03
C PHE A 596 -0.88 23.50 -10.27
N LEU A 597 0.26 22.90 -10.62
CA LEU A 597 0.38 22.03 -11.77
C LEU A 597 -0.17 20.62 -11.51
N GLY A 598 -0.16 20.14 -10.27
CA GLY A 598 -0.59 18.79 -9.95
C GLY A 598 0.34 17.68 -10.49
N MET A 599 1.58 18.04 -10.86
CA MET A 599 2.59 17.13 -11.39
C MET A 599 3.36 16.43 -10.26
N GLN A 600 4.07 15.36 -10.60
CA GLN A 600 4.91 14.62 -9.66
C GLN A 600 6.31 15.20 -9.61
N PRO A 601 6.83 15.64 -8.45
CA PRO A 601 8.24 15.99 -8.31
C PRO A 601 9.13 14.76 -8.48
N CYS A 602 10.21 14.94 -9.27
CA CYS A 602 11.20 13.91 -9.56
C CYS A 602 12.54 14.24 -8.89
N GLU A 603 13.37 13.22 -8.62
CA GLU A 603 14.73 13.34 -8.07
C GLU A 603 14.79 14.15 -6.75
N ARG A 604 13.72 14.07 -5.92
CA ARG A 604 13.57 14.83 -4.66
C ARG A 604 13.74 16.35 -4.85
N SER A 605 13.43 16.86 -6.02
CA SER A 605 13.52 18.29 -6.31
C SER A 605 12.46 19.14 -5.58
N ASP A 606 11.51 18.51 -4.90
CA ASP A 606 10.58 19.15 -3.96
C ASP A 606 11.27 19.64 -2.66
N LYS A 607 12.43 19.08 -2.32
CA LYS A 607 13.20 19.48 -1.14
C LYS A 607 14.13 20.63 -1.47
N VAL A 608 13.87 21.78 -0.87
CA VAL A 608 14.69 22.98 -1.04
C VAL A 608 15.77 23.00 0.04
N PRO A 609 17.08 22.99 -0.31
CA PRO A 609 18.15 23.11 0.68
C PRO A 609 18.15 24.47 1.37
N GLU A 610 18.39 24.49 2.67
CA GLU A 610 18.52 25.74 3.44
C GLU A 610 19.66 26.62 2.85
N ASN A 611 19.44 27.94 2.84
CA ASN A 611 20.41 28.96 2.39
C ASN A 611 20.77 28.98 0.90
N LYS A 612 19.91 28.52 0.00
CA LYS A 612 20.08 28.72 -1.45
C LYS A 612 19.18 29.85 -1.96
N ASN A 613 19.69 30.64 -2.88
CA ASN A 613 18.96 31.72 -3.57
C ASN A 613 18.36 31.27 -4.91
N SER A 614 18.60 30.03 -5.34
CA SER A 614 18.06 29.44 -6.56
C SER A 614 17.83 27.95 -6.36
N HIS A 615 16.81 27.43 -7.02
CA HIS A 615 16.44 26.01 -6.95
C HIS A 615 15.94 25.53 -8.31
N VAL A 616 16.19 24.28 -8.66
CA VAL A 616 15.67 23.63 -9.87
C VAL A 616 14.66 22.56 -9.45
N LEU A 617 13.45 22.66 -10.00
CA LEU A 617 12.34 21.76 -9.73
C LEU A 617 12.07 20.91 -10.97
N TYR A 618 12.16 19.59 -10.83
CA TYR A 618 11.85 18.62 -11.88
C TYR A 618 10.46 18.04 -11.66
N LEU A 619 9.59 18.18 -12.66
CA LEU A 619 8.20 17.76 -12.60
C LEU A 619 7.86 16.84 -13.78
N SER A 620 7.06 15.82 -13.56
CA SER A 620 6.49 14.98 -14.60
C SER A 620 4.99 14.73 -14.37
N GLY A 621 4.22 14.73 -15.47
CA GLY A 621 2.78 14.56 -15.44
C GLY A 621 2.22 14.13 -16.77
#